data_06dcc8e88d42814d361a5e046bdea4f1
#
_entry.id   06dcc8e88d42814d361a5e046bdea4f1
#
_cell.length_a   1.000
_cell.length_b   1.000
_cell.length_c   1.000
_cell.angle_alpha   90.00
_cell.angle_beta   90.00
_cell.angle_gamma   90.00
#
_symmetry.space_group_name_H-M   'P 1'
#
loop_
_entity.id
_entity.type
_entity.pdbx_description
1 polymer ?
#
loop_
_entity_poly.entity_id
_entity_poly.type
_entity_poly.pdbx_seq_one_letter_code
_entity_poly.pdbx_strand_id
1 'polypeptide(L)'
;MNRTLTQLFAVLGAIDATEPRYHASTRARKRRAGILRNTARTRNDRSYAFRVDNLDRSILDLLRQNARTGYGDIGSVVGLSASAVKRRVDRLVADRVIRGFTIQVDPTIDGMSTEAYVELFCRGTVAPDELLRILSAVPEVVDAGTVTGSADAIVHIRARDIPGLEAALEKVRLAPNVDHTRSAIVLSRLIHRGED
;
A
#
# COMPACT_ATOMS: atom_id res chain seq x y z
N MET A 1 31.71 7.00 -23.60
CA MET A 1 30.55 7.88 -23.84
C MET A 1 29.35 7.02 -24.20
N ASN A 2 28.38 6.98 -23.35
CA ASN A 2 27.35 5.94 -23.18
C ASN A 2 26.30 5.85 -24.30
N ARG A 3 26.27 4.74 -25.02
CA ARG A 3 25.20 4.36 -25.95
C ARG A 3 24.09 3.47 -25.32
N THR A 4 24.13 3.20 -24.02
CA THR A 4 23.30 2.18 -23.38
C THR A 4 22.01 2.74 -22.74
N LEU A 5 21.90 4.05 -22.55
CA LEU A 5 20.72 4.67 -21.94
C LEU A 5 19.60 5.03 -22.92
N THR A 6 19.92 5.12 -24.22
CA THR A 6 18.92 5.51 -25.24
C THR A 6 18.05 4.33 -25.71
N GLN A 7 18.47 3.09 -25.49
CA GLN A 7 17.68 1.92 -25.88
C GLN A 7 16.66 1.48 -24.83
N LEU A 8 16.80 1.89 -23.57
CA LEU A 8 15.84 1.53 -22.51
C LEU A 8 14.53 2.31 -22.60
N PHE A 9 14.57 3.52 -23.21
CA PHE A 9 13.38 4.35 -23.42
C PHE A 9 12.58 4.00 -24.68
N ALA A 10 13.15 3.26 -25.61
CA ALA A 10 12.48 2.89 -26.87
C ALA A 10 11.51 1.71 -26.72
N VAL A 11 11.55 0.96 -25.61
CA VAL A 11 10.63 -0.17 -25.34
C VAL A 11 9.36 0.27 -24.59
N LEU A 12 9.36 1.50 -24.03
CA LEU A 12 8.21 2.07 -23.31
C LEU A 12 7.35 3.04 -24.16
N GLY A 13 7.64 3.21 -25.45
CA GLY A 13 7.07 4.28 -26.27
C GLY A 13 6.27 3.82 -27.50
N ALA A 14 5.40 2.81 -27.39
CA ALA A 14 4.35 2.56 -28.38
C ALA A 14 2.99 2.64 -27.71
N ILE A 15 2.57 3.87 -27.35
CA ILE A 15 1.18 4.16 -27.01
C ILE A 15 0.53 4.61 -28.32
N ASP A 16 -0.30 3.73 -28.87
CA ASP A 16 -1.19 4.04 -30.00
C ASP A 16 -2.26 5.03 -29.56
N ALA A 17 -2.24 6.20 -30.21
CA ALA A 17 -3.17 7.29 -29.97
C ALA A 17 -4.44 7.07 -30.80
N THR A 18 -5.40 6.33 -30.26
CA THR A 18 -6.78 6.34 -30.77
C THR A 18 -7.73 6.71 -29.64
N GLU A 19 -7.93 8.02 -29.46
CA GLU A 19 -8.97 8.56 -28.58
C GLU A 19 -10.37 8.32 -29.16
N PRO A 20 -11.34 7.81 -28.39
CA PRO A 20 -12.74 8.00 -28.69
C PRO A 20 -13.23 9.33 -28.11
N ARG A 21 -13.65 10.22 -29.00
CA ARG A 21 -14.27 11.52 -28.69
C ARG A 21 -15.56 11.33 -27.87
N TYR A 22 -15.55 11.84 -26.65
CA TYR A 22 -16.75 11.95 -25.81
C TYR A 22 -17.58 13.16 -26.28
N HIS A 23 -18.74 12.91 -26.86
CA HIS A 23 -19.73 13.94 -27.16
C HIS A 23 -20.50 14.30 -25.87
N ALA A 24 -20.30 15.52 -25.41
CA ALA A 24 -21.13 16.14 -24.38
C ALA A 24 -22.53 16.46 -24.94
N SER A 25 -23.55 15.84 -24.38
CA SER A 25 -24.95 16.21 -24.62
C SER A 25 -25.49 16.94 -23.40
N THR A 26 -25.60 18.26 -23.56
CA THR A 26 -26.26 19.18 -22.64
C THR A 26 -27.78 19.04 -22.77
N ARG A 27 -28.48 18.61 -21.73
CA ARG A 27 -29.88 18.98 -21.52
C ARG A 27 -30.20 19.18 -20.05
N ALA A 28 -30.34 20.45 -19.71
CA ALA A 28 -30.88 20.93 -18.44
C ALA A 28 -32.35 20.53 -18.29
N ARG A 29 -32.75 20.02 -17.12
CA ARG A 29 -34.10 20.16 -16.58
C ARG A 29 -34.05 20.42 -15.08
N LYS A 30 -34.37 21.67 -14.71
CA LYS A 30 -34.78 22.08 -13.37
C LYS A 30 -36.01 21.30 -12.93
N ARG A 31 -35.99 20.70 -11.71
CA ARG A 31 -37.17 20.57 -10.86
C ARG A 31 -36.75 20.50 -9.38
N ARG A 32 -37.08 21.54 -8.65
CA ARG A 32 -37.59 21.77 -7.30
C ARG A 32 -37.33 20.72 -6.22
N ALA A 33 -36.60 21.17 -5.19
CA ALA A 33 -36.91 21.17 -3.76
C ALA A 33 -37.60 19.91 -3.18
N GLY A 34 -36.89 19.21 -2.35
CA GLY A 34 -37.39 18.27 -1.34
C GLY A 34 -36.33 18.09 -0.28
N ILE A 35 -36.48 18.83 0.81
CA ILE A 35 -35.62 18.69 2.00
C ILE A 35 -35.94 17.32 2.63
N LEU A 36 -35.01 16.39 2.52
CA LEU A 36 -34.92 15.26 3.42
C LEU A 36 -33.51 15.21 3.97
N ARG A 37 -33.40 15.71 5.22
CA ARG A 37 -32.25 15.48 6.07
C ARG A 37 -32.13 13.98 6.30
N ASN A 38 -31.30 13.32 5.51
CA ASN A 38 -30.85 11.99 5.83
C ASN A 38 -29.38 12.10 6.24
N THR A 39 -29.18 12.18 7.56
CA THR A 39 -27.88 12.10 8.21
C THR A 39 -27.37 10.66 8.11
N ALA A 40 -27.03 10.22 6.94
CA ALA A 40 -26.12 9.11 6.76
C ALA A 40 -24.72 9.63 7.11
N ARG A 41 -24.40 9.52 8.38
CA ARG A 41 -23.09 9.77 8.96
C ARG A 41 -22.14 8.77 8.32
N THR A 42 -21.56 9.14 7.18
CA THR A 42 -20.46 8.42 6.55
C THR A 42 -19.33 8.33 7.58
N ARG A 43 -19.11 7.11 8.05
CA ARG A 43 -18.11 6.73 9.08
C ARG A 43 -16.66 6.90 8.61
N ASN A 44 -16.37 7.77 7.67
CA ASN A 44 -15.03 7.91 7.10
C ASN A 44 -14.44 9.32 7.22
N ASP A 45 -15.06 10.20 8.03
CA ASP A 45 -14.42 11.46 8.42
C ASP A 45 -13.92 11.33 9.87
N ARG A 46 -13.01 10.39 10.06
CA ARG A 46 -12.06 10.44 11.17
C ARG A 46 -10.85 11.23 10.69
N SER A 47 -11.00 12.50 10.44
CA SER A 47 -9.92 13.46 10.62
C SER A 47 -9.61 13.50 12.13
N TYR A 48 -9.04 12.41 12.63
CA TYR A 48 -8.30 12.45 13.87
C TYR A 48 -7.14 13.39 13.60
N ALA A 49 -7.31 14.65 13.92
CA ALA A 49 -6.20 15.51 14.22
C ALA A 49 -5.52 14.90 15.45
N PHE A 50 -4.76 13.82 15.22
CA PHE A 50 -3.85 13.28 16.22
C PHE A 50 -2.99 14.46 16.65
N ARG A 51 -3.18 14.93 17.86
CA ARG A 51 -2.29 15.95 18.46
C ARG A 51 -0.96 15.27 18.75
N VAL A 52 -0.22 14.94 17.69
CA VAL A 52 1.17 14.52 17.76
C VAL A 52 1.97 15.80 17.88
N ASP A 53 2.46 16.09 19.09
CA ASP A 53 3.32 17.23 19.33
C ASP A 53 4.77 16.96 18.87
N ASN A 54 5.66 17.96 18.99
CA ASN A 54 7.04 17.82 18.56
C ASN A 54 7.80 16.77 19.39
N LEU A 55 7.50 16.65 20.69
CA LEU A 55 8.10 15.61 21.53
C LEU A 55 7.64 14.21 21.10
N ASP A 56 6.37 14.05 20.75
CA ASP A 56 5.87 12.78 20.22
C ASP A 56 6.57 12.41 18.91
N ARG A 57 6.81 13.39 18.02
CA ARG A 57 7.57 13.16 16.77
C ARG A 57 9.00 12.72 17.05
N SER A 58 9.69 13.39 17.96
CA SER A 58 11.05 12.99 18.34
C SER A 58 11.09 11.59 18.95
N ILE A 59 10.10 11.22 19.77
CA ILE A 59 9.97 9.86 20.31
C ILE A 59 9.75 8.85 19.20
N LEU A 60 8.85 9.14 18.24
CA LEU A 60 8.59 8.27 17.10
C LEU A 60 9.84 8.07 16.23
N ASP A 61 10.61 9.14 15.99
CA ASP A 61 11.83 9.08 15.17
C ASP A 61 12.91 8.21 15.83
N LEU A 62 13.05 8.30 17.17
CA LEU A 62 13.96 7.43 17.91
C LEU A 62 13.51 5.96 17.89
N LEU A 63 12.20 5.71 18.03
CA LEU A 63 11.65 4.36 17.97
C LEU A 63 11.70 3.76 16.56
N ARG A 64 11.60 4.57 15.50
CA ARG A 64 11.81 4.12 14.11
C ARG A 64 13.25 3.68 13.86
N GLN A 65 14.23 4.43 14.42
CA GLN A 65 15.63 4.05 14.30
C GLN A 65 15.94 2.76 15.07
N ASN A 66 15.37 2.62 16.28
CA ASN A 66 15.52 1.41 17.08
C ASN A 66 14.32 1.24 18.03
N ALA A 67 13.41 0.36 17.68
CA ALA A 67 12.22 0.05 18.48
C ALA A 67 12.52 -0.54 19.86
N ARG A 68 13.79 -0.95 20.14
CA ARG A 68 14.25 -1.49 21.41
C ARG A 68 14.90 -0.44 22.32
N THR A 69 14.97 0.84 21.90
CA THR A 69 15.52 1.92 22.71
C THR A 69 14.74 2.05 24.02
N GLY A 70 15.46 2.06 25.14
CA GLY A 70 14.84 2.18 26.46
C GLY A 70 14.17 3.54 26.66
N TYR A 71 13.05 3.58 27.39
CA TYR A 71 12.37 4.85 27.67
C TYR A 71 13.23 5.85 28.44
N GLY A 72 14.21 5.38 29.21
CA GLY A 72 15.19 6.24 29.87
C GLY A 72 16.12 6.94 28.88
N ASP A 73 16.60 6.19 27.88
CA ASP A 73 17.49 6.71 26.85
C ASP A 73 16.75 7.72 25.95
N ILE A 74 15.53 7.38 25.55
CA ILE A 74 14.64 8.31 24.82
C ILE A 74 14.42 9.56 25.66
N GLY A 75 14.13 9.40 26.95
CA GLY A 75 13.91 10.50 27.88
C GLY A 75 15.08 11.43 27.96
N SER A 76 16.32 10.90 28.01
CA SER A 76 17.54 11.68 28.02
C SER A 76 17.72 12.56 26.77
N VAL A 77 17.27 12.07 25.61
CA VAL A 77 17.35 12.82 24.33
C VAL A 77 16.26 13.89 24.25
N VAL A 78 15.03 13.59 24.67
CA VAL A 78 13.88 14.51 24.50
C VAL A 78 13.61 15.38 25.75
N GLY A 79 14.42 15.27 26.79
CA GLY A 79 14.29 16.07 28.04
C GLY A 79 13.08 15.63 28.89
N LEU A 80 12.76 14.34 28.93
CA LEU A 80 11.66 13.79 29.71
C LEU A 80 12.11 12.65 30.64
N SER A 81 11.33 12.40 31.71
CA SER A 81 11.51 11.17 32.49
C SER A 81 11.07 9.94 31.71
N ALA A 82 11.63 8.76 32.04
CA ALA A 82 11.22 7.49 31.44
C ALA A 82 9.71 7.22 31.57
N SER A 83 9.12 7.60 32.70
CA SER A 83 7.67 7.46 32.95
C SER A 83 6.84 8.39 32.05
N ALA A 84 7.34 9.60 31.78
CA ALA A 84 6.69 10.54 30.88
C ALA A 84 6.75 10.05 29.42
N VAL A 85 7.90 9.50 29.00
CA VAL A 85 8.03 8.85 27.68
C VAL A 85 7.08 7.68 27.56
N LYS A 86 7.08 6.75 28.55
CA LYS A 86 6.16 5.61 28.55
C LYS A 86 4.72 6.03 28.36
N ARG A 87 4.24 6.99 29.13
CA ARG A 87 2.85 7.49 29.04
C ARG A 87 2.54 8.04 27.64
N ARG A 88 3.50 8.71 26.98
CA ARG A 88 3.32 9.22 25.61
C ARG A 88 3.25 8.07 24.61
N VAL A 89 4.15 7.10 24.71
CA VAL A 89 4.13 5.90 23.84
C VAL A 89 2.84 5.12 24.03
N ASP A 90 2.41 4.87 25.26
CA ASP A 90 1.14 4.18 25.54
C ASP A 90 -0.05 4.91 24.90
N ARG A 91 -0.07 6.25 24.94
CA ARG A 91 -1.09 7.06 24.27
C ARG A 91 -1.00 6.90 22.74
N LEU A 92 0.20 7.00 22.15
CA LEU A 92 0.40 6.85 20.71
C LEU A 92 -0.03 5.46 20.20
N VAL A 93 0.13 4.43 21.02
CA VAL A 93 -0.38 3.07 20.74
C VAL A 93 -1.91 3.04 20.85
N ALA A 94 -2.47 3.59 21.93
CA ALA A 94 -3.93 3.63 22.14
C ALA A 94 -4.64 4.39 21.02
N ASP A 95 -4.05 5.49 20.57
CA ASP A 95 -4.55 6.32 19.46
C ASP A 95 -4.25 5.72 18.07
N ARG A 96 -3.59 4.55 18.00
CA ARG A 96 -3.17 3.88 16.77
C ARG A 96 -2.24 4.71 15.87
N VAL A 97 -1.53 5.68 16.43
CA VAL A 97 -0.41 6.35 15.75
C VAL A 97 0.74 5.35 15.58
N ILE A 98 1.08 4.65 16.68
CA ILE A 98 1.91 3.44 16.61
C ILE A 98 0.97 2.27 16.37
N ARG A 99 1.04 1.66 15.22
CA ARG A 99 0.21 0.51 14.83
C ARG A 99 0.73 -0.81 15.36
N GLY A 100 2.03 -0.87 15.67
CA GLY A 100 2.69 -2.06 16.21
C GLY A 100 4.19 -1.86 16.31
N PHE A 101 4.85 -2.79 16.97
CA PHE A 101 6.30 -2.95 16.98
C PHE A 101 6.61 -4.25 16.24
N THR A 102 7.52 -4.20 15.28
CA THR A 102 7.91 -5.36 14.48
C THR A 102 9.42 -5.45 14.40
N ILE A 103 9.90 -6.57 13.89
CA ILE A 103 11.30 -6.79 13.56
C ILE A 103 11.45 -6.97 12.07
N GLN A 104 12.55 -6.50 11.52
CA GLN A 104 12.95 -6.86 10.18
C GLN A 104 13.76 -8.15 10.26
N VAL A 105 13.33 -9.15 9.50
CA VAL A 105 14.01 -10.44 9.41
C VAL A 105 14.51 -10.62 8.00
N ASP A 106 15.70 -11.21 7.86
CA ASP A 106 16.23 -11.56 6.54
C ASP A 106 15.22 -12.46 5.81
N PRO A 107 14.69 -12.07 4.63
CA PRO A 107 13.70 -12.85 3.90
C PRO A 107 14.16 -14.29 3.57
N THR A 108 15.47 -14.53 3.54
CA THR A 108 16.03 -15.87 3.29
C THR A 108 15.77 -16.85 4.42
N ILE A 109 15.53 -16.35 5.66
CA ILE A 109 15.19 -17.21 6.82
C ILE A 109 13.84 -17.89 6.61
N ASP A 110 12.87 -17.18 6.03
CA ASP A 110 11.54 -17.73 5.73
C ASP A 110 11.54 -18.50 4.41
N GLY A 111 12.69 -18.57 3.72
CA GLY A 111 12.83 -19.21 2.41
C GLY A 111 12.07 -18.50 1.28
N MET A 112 11.54 -17.30 1.51
CA MET A 112 10.79 -16.53 0.52
C MET A 112 11.75 -15.72 -0.35
N SER A 113 12.41 -16.40 -1.30
CA SER A 113 13.48 -15.81 -2.13
C SER A 113 13.00 -15.28 -3.48
N THR A 114 11.77 -15.56 -3.86
CA THR A 114 11.21 -15.18 -5.17
C THR A 114 10.10 -14.17 -4.99
N GLU A 115 10.22 -13.03 -5.69
CA GLU A 115 9.25 -11.94 -5.59
C GLU A 115 8.76 -11.52 -6.98
N ALA A 116 7.51 -11.11 -7.06
CA ALA A 116 6.93 -10.51 -8.26
C ALA A 116 5.98 -9.35 -7.93
N TYR A 117 5.98 -8.35 -8.79
CA TYR A 117 4.92 -7.36 -8.88
C TYR A 117 3.96 -7.74 -10.00
N VAL A 118 2.69 -7.68 -9.72
CA VAL A 118 1.63 -8.13 -10.62
C VAL A 118 0.63 -7.01 -10.81
N GLU A 119 0.50 -6.54 -12.04
CA GLU A 119 -0.61 -5.70 -12.45
C GLU A 119 -1.84 -6.58 -12.66
N LEU A 120 -2.94 -6.21 -12.03
CA LEU A 120 -4.20 -6.93 -12.08
C LEU A 120 -5.22 -6.12 -12.87
N PHE A 121 -5.86 -6.77 -13.83
CA PHE A 121 -6.89 -6.19 -14.68
C PHE A 121 -8.20 -6.94 -14.45
N CYS A 122 -9.26 -6.18 -14.17
CA CYS A 122 -10.57 -6.74 -13.83
C CYS A 122 -11.56 -6.63 -14.99
N ARG A 123 -12.58 -7.49 -14.98
CA ARG A 123 -13.74 -7.37 -15.84
C ARG A 123 -14.74 -6.41 -15.24
N GLY A 124 -14.87 -5.23 -15.86
CA GLY A 124 -15.74 -4.18 -15.35
C GLY A 124 -15.19 -3.54 -14.07
N THR A 125 -16.04 -2.85 -13.31
CA THR A 125 -15.64 -2.17 -12.08
C THR A 125 -15.78 -3.11 -10.89
N VAL A 126 -14.67 -3.35 -10.19
CA VAL A 126 -14.63 -4.17 -8.98
C VAL A 126 -14.40 -3.27 -7.76
N ALA A 127 -15.21 -3.44 -6.72
CA ALA A 127 -15.06 -2.66 -5.51
C ALA A 127 -13.76 -3.04 -4.76
N PRO A 128 -13.07 -2.08 -4.10
CA PRO A 128 -11.84 -2.35 -3.34
C PRO A 128 -12.00 -3.45 -2.27
N ASP A 129 -13.15 -3.51 -1.60
CA ASP A 129 -13.44 -4.54 -0.59
C ASP A 129 -13.52 -5.95 -1.20
N GLU A 130 -13.98 -6.06 -2.43
CA GLU A 130 -14.02 -7.33 -3.16
C GLU A 130 -12.61 -7.79 -3.55
N LEU A 131 -11.76 -6.86 -4.05
CA LEU A 131 -10.35 -7.14 -4.32
C LEU A 131 -9.60 -7.54 -3.06
N LEU A 132 -9.83 -6.83 -1.94
CA LEU A 132 -9.27 -7.18 -0.64
C LEU A 132 -9.63 -8.62 -0.26
N ARG A 133 -10.89 -9.00 -0.39
CA ARG A 133 -11.37 -10.35 -0.06
C ARG A 133 -10.70 -11.42 -0.93
N ILE A 134 -10.59 -11.16 -2.23
CA ILE A 134 -9.96 -12.07 -3.20
C ILE A 134 -8.48 -12.24 -2.89
N LEU A 135 -7.75 -11.14 -2.74
CA LEU A 135 -6.29 -11.16 -2.58
C LEU A 135 -5.86 -11.67 -1.20
N SER A 136 -6.65 -11.40 -0.15
CA SER A 136 -6.40 -11.93 1.20
C SER A 136 -6.52 -13.46 1.29
N ALA A 137 -7.15 -14.11 0.31
CA ALA A 137 -7.25 -15.57 0.24
C ALA A 137 -5.96 -16.23 -0.32
N VAL A 138 -5.00 -15.44 -0.81
CA VAL A 138 -3.72 -15.92 -1.36
C VAL A 138 -2.61 -15.56 -0.38
N PRO A 139 -2.09 -16.51 0.41
CA PRO A 139 -1.10 -16.23 1.47
C PRO A 139 0.21 -15.63 0.96
N GLU A 140 0.55 -15.89 -0.29
CA GLU A 140 1.74 -15.40 -0.96
C GLU A 140 1.64 -13.91 -1.33
N VAL A 141 0.44 -13.32 -1.27
CA VAL A 141 0.24 -11.87 -1.44
C VAL A 141 0.65 -11.17 -0.15
N VAL A 142 1.71 -10.37 -0.22
CA VAL A 142 2.28 -9.65 0.93
C VAL A 142 1.86 -8.18 0.96
N ASP A 143 1.52 -7.60 -0.20
CA ASP A 143 0.99 -6.26 -0.31
C ASP A 143 0.12 -6.13 -1.56
N ALA A 144 -0.90 -5.28 -1.50
CA ALA A 144 -1.74 -4.97 -2.64
C ALA A 144 -2.41 -3.60 -2.49
N GLY A 145 -2.53 -2.87 -3.59
CA GLY A 145 -3.21 -1.59 -3.62
C GLY A 145 -3.90 -1.34 -4.95
N THR A 146 -5.06 -0.67 -4.91
CA THR A 146 -5.71 -0.16 -6.12
C THR A 146 -4.92 1.02 -6.64
N VAL A 147 -4.82 1.13 -7.97
CA VAL A 147 -4.02 2.16 -8.62
C VAL A 147 -4.84 2.93 -9.66
N THR A 148 -4.34 4.09 -10.04
CA THR A 148 -4.85 4.84 -11.19
C THR A 148 -4.09 4.40 -12.45
N GLY A 149 -4.75 4.41 -13.60
CA GLY A 149 -4.14 4.06 -14.88
C GLY A 149 -4.87 2.90 -15.56
N SER A 150 -4.12 2.05 -16.27
CA SER A 150 -4.70 0.94 -17.02
C SER A 150 -5.01 -0.28 -16.16
N ALA A 151 -4.19 -0.53 -15.13
CA ALA A 151 -4.42 -1.61 -14.18
C ALA A 151 -5.37 -1.18 -13.07
N ASP A 152 -6.14 -2.11 -12.51
CA ASP A 152 -7.04 -1.88 -11.39
C ASP A 152 -6.30 -1.98 -10.04
N ALA A 153 -5.31 -2.86 -9.95
CA ALA A 153 -4.49 -3.03 -8.76
C ALA A 153 -3.06 -3.45 -9.11
N ILE A 154 -2.14 -3.15 -8.18
CA ILE A 154 -0.80 -3.74 -8.15
C ILE A 154 -0.72 -4.63 -6.92
N VAL A 155 -0.20 -5.83 -7.12
CA VAL A 155 -0.09 -6.87 -6.10
C VAL A 155 1.39 -7.27 -5.98
N HIS A 156 1.91 -7.33 -4.75
CA HIS A 156 3.24 -7.85 -4.46
C HIS A 156 3.11 -9.27 -3.92
N ILE A 157 3.73 -10.22 -4.60
CA ILE A 157 3.71 -11.64 -4.26
C ILE A 157 5.13 -12.07 -3.87
N ARG A 158 5.23 -12.84 -2.79
CA ARG A 158 6.44 -13.53 -2.37
C ARG A 158 6.20 -15.03 -2.32
N ALA A 159 7.16 -15.81 -2.81
CA ALA A 159 7.13 -17.26 -2.80
C ALA A 159 8.53 -17.83 -2.52
N ARG A 160 8.59 -19.09 -2.17
CA ARG A 160 9.86 -19.77 -1.90
C ARG A 160 10.70 -19.93 -3.16
N ASP A 161 10.04 -20.23 -4.27
CA ASP A 161 10.64 -20.57 -5.55
C ASP A 161 9.73 -20.17 -6.71
N ILE A 162 10.20 -20.40 -7.92
CA ILE A 162 9.41 -20.13 -9.14
C ILE A 162 8.14 -20.96 -9.22
N PRO A 163 8.13 -22.30 -8.92
CA PRO A 163 6.89 -23.05 -8.87
C PRO A 163 5.86 -22.50 -7.87
N GLY A 164 6.31 -22.10 -6.68
CA GLY A 164 5.45 -21.46 -5.69
C GLY A 164 4.88 -20.12 -6.17
N LEU A 165 5.69 -19.32 -6.85
CA LEU A 165 5.24 -18.08 -7.47
C LEU A 165 4.20 -18.34 -8.57
N GLU A 166 4.44 -19.33 -9.43
CA GLU A 166 3.52 -19.74 -10.50
C GLU A 166 2.16 -20.16 -9.92
N ALA A 167 2.17 -20.99 -8.86
CA ALA A 167 0.96 -21.41 -8.18
C ALA A 167 0.18 -20.23 -7.55
N ALA A 168 0.88 -19.26 -6.98
CA ALA A 168 0.25 -18.06 -6.44
C ALA A 168 -0.35 -17.17 -7.55
N LEU A 169 0.35 -16.99 -8.66
CA LEU A 169 -0.14 -16.27 -9.83
C LEU A 169 -1.39 -16.93 -10.41
N GLU A 170 -1.42 -18.27 -10.46
CA GLU A 170 -2.58 -19.00 -10.96
C GLU A 170 -3.82 -18.80 -10.06
N LYS A 171 -3.63 -18.81 -8.72
CA LYS A 171 -4.72 -18.49 -7.77
C LYS A 171 -5.30 -17.09 -8.04
N VAL A 172 -4.43 -16.10 -8.29
CA VAL A 172 -4.85 -14.72 -8.58
C VAL A 172 -5.57 -14.64 -9.92
N ARG A 173 -5.08 -15.32 -10.97
CA ARG A 173 -5.69 -15.34 -12.32
C ARG A 173 -7.05 -16.00 -12.34
N LEU A 174 -7.23 -17.05 -11.55
CA LEU A 174 -8.50 -17.79 -11.46
C LEU A 174 -9.52 -17.11 -10.55
N ALA A 175 -9.14 -16.02 -9.88
CA ALA A 175 -10.04 -15.31 -8.99
C ALA A 175 -11.21 -14.68 -9.75
N PRO A 176 -12.41 -14.62 -9.13
CA PRO A 176 -13.56 -13.98 -9.72
C PRO A 176 -13.26 -12.54 -10.14
N ASN A 177 -13.79 -12.13 -11.28
CA ASN A 177 -13.65 -10.79 -11.85
C ASN A 177 -12.24 -10.41 -12.33
N VAL A 178 -11.24 -11.27 -12.21
CA VAL A 178 -9.94 -11.04 -12.86
C VAL A 178 -10.04 -11.39 -14.34
N ASP A 179 -9.62 -10.47 -15.20
CA ASP A 179 -9.56 -10.67 -16.64
C ASP A 179 -8.21 -11.24 -17.06
N HIS A 180 -7.15 -10.51 -16.73
CA HIS A 180 -5.78 -10.94 -16.97
C HIS A 180 -4.82 -10.27 -15.97
N THR A 181 -3.56 -10.74 -15.97
CA THR A 181 -2.49 -10.19 -15.15
C THR A 181 -1.23 -9.98 -15.98
N ARG A 182 -0.44 -8.98 -15.61
CA ARG A 182 0.90 -8.78 -16.13
C ARG A 182 1.87 -8.83 -14.96
N SER A 183 2.85 -9.74 -15.02
CA SER A 183 3.76 -10.00 -13.91
C SER A 183 5.17 -9.59 -14.26
N ALA A 184 5.89 -8.99 -13.31
CA ALA A 184 7.30 -8.68 -13.35
C ALA A 184 8.00 -9.37 -12.17
N ILE A 185 8.87 -10.33 -12.46
CA ILE A 185 9.67 -11.03 -11.44
C ILE A 185 10.84 -10.13 -11.04
N VAL A 186 11.08 -9.98 -9.74
CA VAL A 186 12.22 -9.25 -9.21
C VAL A 186 13.45 -10.13 -9.32
N LEU A 187 14.40 -9.77 -10.18
CA LEU A 187 15.65 -10.51 -10.34
C LEU A 187 16.68 -10.15 -9.25
N SER A 188 16.74 -8.86 -8.89
CA SER A 188 17.59 -8.37 -7.80
C SER A 188 16.99 -7.10 -7.19
N ARG A 189 17.07 -6.99 -5.88
CA ARG A 189 16.60 -5.81 -5.14
C ARG A 189 17.77 -4.83 -5.04
N LEU A 190 17.65 -3.68 -5.67
CA LEU A 190 18.73 -2.67 -5.71
C LEU A 190 18.76 -1.80 -4.45
N ILE A 191 17.60 -1.50 -3.90
CA ILE A 191 17.45 -0.70 -2.69
C ILE A 191 16.35 -1.34 -1.86
N HIS A 192 16.64 -1.60 -0.60
CA HIS A 192 15.67 -2.00 0.41
C HIS A 192 15.81 -1.05 1.60
N ARG A 193 14.98 -0.02 1.62
CA ARG A 193 14.76 0.77 2.84
C ARG A 193 13.58 0.12 3.52
N GLY A 194 13.75 -0.30 4.78
CA GLY A 194 12.64 -0.89 5.54
C GLY A 194 11.41 0.01 5.40
N GLU A 195 10.23 -0.57 5.35
CA GLU A 195 9.00 0.20 5.42
C GLU A 195 8.99 0.87 6.80
N ASP A 196 9.25 2.18 6.81
CA ASP A 196 9.17 3.05 7.98
C ASP A 196 7.70 3.28 8.40
#